data_01278f078c512eb674fed3711855eca3
#
_entry.id   01278f078c512eb674fed3711855eca3
#
_cell.length_a   1.000
_cell.length_b   1.000
_cell.length_c   1.000
_cell.angle_alpha   90.00
_cell.angle_beta   90.00
_cell.angle_gamma   90.00
#
_symmetry.space_group_name_H-M   'P 1'
#
loop_
_entity.id
_entity.type
_entity.pdbx_description
1 polymer ?
#
loop_
_entity_poly.entity_id
_entity_poly.type
_entity_poly.pdbx_seq_one_letter_code
_entity_poly.pdbx_strand_id
1 'polypeptide(L)'
;IGVNKRIIAFDNIGAYMVMFNPVIVKKSAPYDAEEGCLSLTGTRKTKRYQAIKVQWQNEQFQTRIKTFSGWAAQIIQHEIDHCEGILI
;
A
#
# COMPACT_ATOMS: atom_id res chain seq x y z
N ILE A 1 7.02 22.77 6.61
CA ILE A 1 6.88 22.28 7.05
C ILE A 1 6.23 21.43 7.29
N GLY A 2 6.06 21.02 7.20
CA GLY A 2 5.18 20.18 7.22
C GLY A 2 5.34 18.89 7.66
N VAL A 3 4.47 18.41 8.27
CA VAL A 3 4.45 17.04 8.63
C VAL A 3 3.82 16.30 7.48
N ASN A 4 4.60 15.50 6.84
CA ASN A 4 4.06 14.65 5.79
C ASN A 4 3.39 13.47 6.44
N LYS A 5 2.12 13.60 6.66
CA LYS A 5 1.35 12.47 7.16
C LYS A 5 1.00 11.58 5.99
N ARG A 6 1.43 10.35 6.06
CA ARG A 6 1.14 9.36 5.05
C ARG A 6 -0.06 8.55 5.54
N ILE A 7 -1.16 8.67 4.82
CA ILE A 7 -2.40 8.00 5.19
C ILE A 7 -2.90 7.25 3.98
N ILE A 8 -3.16 5.96 4.15
CA ILE A 8 -3.81 5.17 3.10
C ILE A 8 -5.10 4.58 3.63
N ALA A 9 -6.06 4.41 2.74
CA ALA A 9 -7.34 3.82 3.08
C ALA A 9 -7.75 2.90 1.93
N PHE A 10 -8.22 1.71 2.26
CA PHE A 10 -8.63 0.76 1.25
C PHE A 10 -9.65 -0.23 1.82
N ASP A 11 -10.38 -0.88 0.91
CA ASP A 11 -11.34 -1.90 1.28
C ASP A 11 -10.65 -3.26 1.29
N ASN A 12 -10.56 -3.86 2.47
CA ASN A 12 -9.95 -5.17 2.65
C ASN A 12 -11.05 -6.21 2.78
N ILE A 13 -11.63 -6.59 1.64
CA ILE A 13 -12.65 -7.63 1.53
C ILE A 13 -13.76 -7.43 2.56
N GLY A 14 -14.56 -6.39 2.35
CA GLY A 14 -15.70 -6.10 3.21
C GLY A 14 -15.38 -5.35 4.49
N ALA A 15 -14.12 -5.03 4.72
CA ALA A 15 -13.70 -4.24 5.88
C ALA A 15 -12.83 -3.08 5.42
N TYR A 16 -13.25 -1.88 5.71
CA TYR A 16 -12.47 -0.71 5.35
C TYR A 16 -11.31 -0.54 6.32
N MET A 17 -10.11 -0.38 5.80
CA MET A 17 -8.93 -0.18 6.63
C MET A 17 -8.29 1.16 6.36
N VAL A 18 -7.87 1.82 7.43
CA VAL A 18 -7.12 3.07 7.37
C VAL A 18 -5.79 2.85 8.07
N MET A 19 -4.71 3.23 7.40
CA MET A 19 -3.37 3.11 7.96
C MET A 19 -2.69 4.46 7.98
N PHE A 20 -2.20 4.85 9.15
CA PHE A 20 -1.41 6.07 9.30
C PHE A 20 0.07 5.70 9.30
N ASN A 21 0.85 6.40 8.49
CA ASN A 21 2.30 6.22 8.39
C ASN A 21 2.69 4.76 8.12
N PRO A 22 2.12 4.13 7.09
CA PRO A 22 2.45 2.73 6.79
C PRO A 22 3.87 2.59 6.28
N VAL A 23 4.56 1.56 6.75
CA VAL A 23 5.92 1.24 6.33
C VAL A 23 5.99 -0.25 6.02
N ILE A 24 6.50 -0.59 4.83
CA ILE A 24 6.73 -1.98 4.50
C ILE A 24 8.07 -2.39 5.10
N VAL A 25 8.02 -3.29 6.09
CA VAL A 25 9.22 -3.71 6.78
C VAL A 25 9.81 -5.00 6.21
N LYS A 26 9.02 -5.74 5.43
CA LYS A 26 9.49 -6.95 4.77
C LYS A 26 8.67 -7.20 3.52
N LYS A 27 9.31 -7.73 2.48
CA LYS A 27 8.65 -8.10 1.22
C LYS A 27 9.20 -9.42 0.73
N SER A 28 8.33 -10.19 0.06
CA SER A 28 8.74 -11.48 -0.50
C SER A 28 7.95 -11.79 -1.75
N ALA A 29 8.48 -12.70 -2.57
CA ALA A 29 7.87 -13.18 -3.81
C ALA A 29 7.55 -12.04 -4.78
N PRO A 30 8.57 -11.36 -5.32
CA PRO A 30 8.33 -10.28 -6.28
C PRO A 30 7.71 -10.81 -7.56
N TYR A 31 6.84 -10.01 -8.18
CA TYR A 31 6.24 -10.35 -9.46
C TYR A 31 5.92 -9.07 -10.23
N ASP A 32 5.73 -9.21 -11.54
CA ASP A 32 5.36 -8.07 -12.37
C ASP A 32 3.83 -8.00 -12.43
N ALA A 33 3.29 -6.84 -12.08
CA ALA A 33 1.86 -6.60 -12.13
C ALA A 33 1.55 -5.51 -13.15
N GLU A 34 0.40 -5.61 -13.80
CA GLU A 34 -0.09 -4.55 -14.65
C GLU A 34 -1.14 -3.77 -13.88
N GLU A 35 -0.92 -2.48 -13.74
CA GLU A 35 -1.81 -1.62 -12.98
C GLU A 35 -2.14 -0.37 -13.77
N GLY A 36 -3.40 0.06 -13.69
CA GLY A 36 -3.84 1.29 -14.31
C GLY A 36 -3.88 2.43 -13.31
N CYS A 37 -3.75 3.64 -13.83
CA CYS A 37 -3.85 4.84 -13.04
C CYS A 37 -4.87 5.78 -13.71
N LEU A 38 -5.67 6.48 -12.91
CA LEU A 38 -6.70 7.35 -13.44
C LEU A 38 -6.13 8.50 -14.27
N SER A 39 -4.93 8.91 -13.98
CA SER A 39 -4.30 10.02 -14.69
C SER A 39 -3.55 9.61 -15.94
N LEU A 40 -3.50 8.30 -16.24
CA LEU A 40 -2.75 7.79 -17.39
C LEU A 40 -3.66 6.92 -18.24
N THR A 41 -3.38 6.90 -19.55
CA THR A 41 -4.09 6.02 -20.47
C THR A 41 -3.38 4.67 -20.49
N GLY A 42 -4.14 3.58 -20.32
CA GLY A 42 -3.59 2.25 -20.37
C GLY A 42 -3.03 1.78 -19.04
N THR A 43 -2.30 0.69 -19.09
CA THR A 43 -1.71 0.07 -17.91
C THR A 43 -0.20 0.16 -17.96
N ARG A 44 0.43 0.08 -16.80
CA ARG A 44 1.87 0.06 -16.68
C ARG A 44 2.28 -1.18 -15.89
N LYS A 45 3.41 -1.77 -16.29
CA LYS A 45 3.99 -2.85 -15.51
C LYS A 45 4.73 -2.26 -14.33
N THR A 46 4.46 -2.80 -13.16
CA THR A 46 5.12 -2.37 -11.94
C THR A 46 5.48 -3.59 -11.11
N LYS A 47 6.57 -3.48 -10.38
CA LYS A 47 6.98 -4.58 -9.52
C LYS A 47 6.17 -4.57 -8.23
N ARG A 48 5.60 -5.71 -7.92
CA ARG A 48 4.85 -5.91 -6.70
C ARG A 48 5.36 -7.14 -5.98
N TYR A 49 4.99 -7.30 -4.73
CA TYR A 49 5.37 -8.45 -3.93
C TYR A 49 4.11 -9.17 -3.48
N GLN A 50 4.12 -10.49 -3.54
CA GLN A 50 2.95 -11.29 -3.20
C GLN A 50 2.66 -11.25 -1.71
N ALA A 51 3.69 -11.06 -0.88
CA ALA A 51 3.51 -10.94 0.57
C ALA A 51 4.35 -9.79 1.08
N ILE A 52 3.76 -8.99 1.94
CA ILE A 52 4.44 -7.87 2.57
C ILE A 52 4.09 -7.84 4.05
N LYS A 53 5.05 -7.42 4.85
CA LYS A 53 4.81 -7.14 6.26
C LYS A 53 4.80 -5.64 6.46
N VAL A 54 3.72 -5.13 7.00
CA VAL A 54 3.50 -3.69 7.11
C VAL A 54 3.37 -3.31 8.57
N GLN A 55 4.07 -2.25 8.94
CA GLN A 55 3.91 -1.61 10.24
C GLN A 55 3.20 -0.29 10.02
N TRP A 56 2.14 -0.05 10.77
CA TRP A 56 1.38 1.19 10.63
C TRP A 56 0.78 1.58 11.98
N GLN A 57 0.21 2.78 12.03
CA GLN A 57 -0.54 3.24 13.18
C GLN A 57 -2.03 3.24 12.85
N ASN A 58 -2.84 2.78 13.78
CA ASN A 58 -4.28 2.79 13.60
C ASN A 58 -4.86 4.16 14.00
N GLU A 59 -6.18 4.26 14.03
CA GLU A 59 -6.87 5.51 14.34
C GLU A 59 -6.64 6.01 15.75
N GLN A 60 -6.22 5.12 16.66
CA GLN A 60 -5.83 5.49 18.01
C GLN A 60 -4.33 5.69 18.13
N PHE A 61 -3.60 5.72 17.01
CA PHE A 61 -2.15 5.86 16.97
C PHE A 61 -1.42 4.73 17.66
N GLN A 62 -2.02 3.55 17.68
CA GLN A 62 -1.35 2.35 18.18
C GLN A 62 -0.58 1.70 17.04
N THR A 63 0.65 1.33 17.30
CA THR A 63 1.48 0.65 16.30
C THR A 63 0.98 -0.77 16.07
N ARG A 64 0.76 -1.10 14.81
CA ARG A 64 0.32 -2.44 14.39
C ARG A 64 1.28 -2.99 13.36
N ILE A 65 1.44 -4.29 13.37
CA ILE A 65 2.25 -5.00 12.38
C ILE A 65 1.45 -6.20 11.91
N LYS A 66 1.38 -6.39 10.59
CA LYS A 66 0.68 -7.54 10.04
C LYS A 66 1.26 -7.90 8.68
N THR A 67 1.22 -9.17 8.35
CA THR A 67 1.59 -9.66 7.03
C THR A 67 0.34 -9.71 6.15
N PHE A 68 0.45 -9.14 4.97
CA PHE A 68 -0.62 -9.15 3.98
C PHE A 68 -0.13 -9.90 2.74
N SER A 69 -1.06 -10.55 2.05
CA SER A 69 -0.72 -11.27 0.83
C SER A 69 -1.84 -11.10 -0.19
N GLY A 70 -1.54 -11.45 -1.45
CA GLY A 70 -2.52 -11.42 -2.52
C GLY A 70 -3.03 -10.02 -2.80
N TRP A 71 -4.34 -9.89 -2.93
CA TRP A 71 -4.99 -8.63 -3.31
C TRP A 71 -4.70 -7.50 -2.31
N ALA A 72 -4.78 -7.80 -1.02
CA ALA A 72 -4.53 -6.80 0.00
C ALA A 72 -3.09 -6.27 -0.09
N ALA A 73 -2.12 -7.15 -0.31
CA ALA A 73 -0.74 -6.74 -0.46
C ALA A 73 -0.56 -5.82 -1.67
N GLN A 74 -1.20 -6.15 -2.79
CA GLN A 74 -1.10 -5.34 -3.99
C GLN A 74 -1.68 -3.94 -3.78
N ILE A 75 -2.85 -3.84 -3.17
CA ILE A 75 -3.48 -2.55 -2.91
C ILE A 75 -2.63 -1.69 -1.99
N ILE A 76 -2.12 -2.27 -0.92
CA ILE A 76 -1.31 -1.52 0.04
C ILE A 76 -0.07 -0.96 -0.62
N GLN A 77 0.62 -1.76 -1.43
CA GLN A 77 1.81 -1.30 -2.14
C GLN A 77 1.47 -0.16 -3.10
N HIS A 78 0.35 -0.29 -3.82
CA HIS A 78 -0.10 0.73 -4.75
C HIS A 78 -0.37 2.07 -4.01
N GLU A 79 -1.07 2.01 -2.89
CA GLU A 79 -1.38 3.21 -2.12
C GLU A 79 -0.14 3.84 -1.50
N ILE A 80 0.80 3.03 -1.03
CA ILE A 80 2.05 3.54 -0.49
C ILE A 80 2.87 4.24 -1.59
N ASP A 81 2.88 3.68 -2.80
CA ASP A 81 3.55 4.32 -3.92
C ASP A 81 2.96 5.71 -4.18
N HIS A 82 1.65 5.85 -4.12
CA HIS A 82 1.01 7.16 -4.29
C HIS A 82 1.45 8.14 -3.21
N CYS A 83 1.60 7.69 -1.98
CA CYS A 83 2.09 8.54 -0.89
C CYS A 83 3.52 9.02 -1.15
N GLU A 84 4.29 8.27 -1.91
CA GLU A 84 5.66 8.63 -2.25
C GLU A 84 5.75 9.44 -3.54
N GLY A 85 4.61 9.77 -4.12
CA GLY A 85 4.57 10.54 -5.35
C GLY A 85 4.77 9.72 -6.61
N ILE A 86 4.74 8.41 -6.51
CA ILE A 86 4.88 7.54 -7.67
C ILE A 86 3.50 7.33 -8.27
N LEU A 87 3.35 7.71 -9.53
CA LEU A 87 2.09 7.55 -10.25
C LEU A 87 2.13 6.26 -11.06
N ILE A 88 1.21 5.40 -10.78
CA ILE A 88 1.10 4.13 -11.50
C ILE A 88 -0.31 3.95 -12.00
#